data_a3c8ca0d53b9aeee2cd39b5ca383329e
#
_entry.id   a3c8ca0d53b9aeee2cd39b5ca383329e
#
_cell.length_a   1.000
_cell.length_b   1.000
_cell.length_c   1.000
_cell.angle_alpha   90.00
_cell.angle_beta   90.00
_cell.angle_gamma   90.00
#
_symmetry.space_group_name_H-M   'P 1'
#
loop_
_entity.id
_entity.type
_entity.pdbx_description
1 polymer ?
#
loop_
_entity_poly.entity_id
_entity_poly.type
_entity_poly.pdbx_seq_one_letter_code
_entity_poly.pdbx_strand_id
1 'polypeptide(L)'
;AQPATPLLAYRWVDTDRALADQLALEDEGQAGTLSPGHAAVRFTNPTTGADVLPTMRTEMHRVRAGGATRVHREVGSSVFQVFDGSGTVTVGERTWQVARGDLFVVPSWQPFSAQASAAGALDLFRFSDAPIFEALHSHRVQVTV
;
A
#
# COMPACT_ATOMS: atom_id res chain seq x y z
N ALA A 1 17.00 32.54 -1.71
CA ALA A 1 15.80 31.73 -1.42
C ALA A 1 16.14 30.25 -1.64
N GLN A 2 15.91 29.45 -0.65
CA GLN A 2 16.06 27.99 -0.82
C GLN A 2 14.93 27.52 -1.72
N PRO A 3 15.24 26.74 -2.75
CA PRO A 3 14.18 26.11 -3.51
C PRO A 3 13.37 25.21 -2.55
N ALA A 4 12.06 25.25 -2.70
CA ALA A 4 11.20 24.32 -1.99
C ALA A 4 11.68 22.92 -2.32
N THR A 5 12.25 22.21 -1.31
CA THR A 5 12.70 20.88 -1.57
C THR A 5 11.52 19.92 -1.42
N PRO A 6 11.22 19.10 -2.42
CA PRO A 6 10.19 18.09 -2.30
C PRO A 6 10.61 16.89 -1.41
N LEU A 7 11.82 16.96 -0.82
CA LEU A 7 12.44 15.83 -0.15
C LEU A 7 11.63 15.25 1.01
N LEU A 8 10.84 16.08 1.67
CA LEU A 8 10.11 15.67 2.88
C LEU A 8 8.61 15.85 2.74
N ALA A 9 8.13 16.13 1.53
CA ALA A 9 6.71 16.36 1.31
C ALA A 9 6.24 15.63 0.04
N TYR A 10 5.31 14.73 0.20
CA TYR A 10 4.66 14.01 -0.89
C TYR A 10 3.21 14.46 -0.94
N ARG A 11 2.86 15.26 -1.95
CA ARG A 11 1.54 15.86 -2.02
C ARG A 11 0.48 14.83 -2.37
N TRP A 12 -0.62 14.87 -1.65
CA TRP A 12 -1.73 13.96 -1.89
C TRP A 12 -2.25 14.05 -3.33
N VAL A 13 -2.32 15.24 -3.90
CA VAL A 13 -2.80 15.42 -5.28
C VAL A 13 -1.98 14.59 -6.28
N ASP A 14 -0.68 14.47 -6.07
CA ASP A 14 0.19 13.71 -6.96
C ASP A 14 0.04 12.20 -6.71
N THR A 15 -0.08 11.79 -5.46
CA THR A 15 -0.32 10.40 -5.08
C THR A 15 -1.67 9.91 -5.60
N ASP A 16 -2.71 10.70 -5.41
CA ASP A 16 -4.04 10.41 -5.90
C ASP A 16 -4.07 10.23 -7.41
N ARG A 17 -3.42 11.13 -8.13
CA ARG A 17 -3.29 11.04 -9.58
C ARG A 17 -2.56 9.78 -10.01
N ALA A 18 -1.45 9.44 -9.37
CA ALA A 18 -0.67 8.25 -9.70
C ALA A 18 -1.49 6.98 -9.52
N LEU A 19 -2.25 6.88 -8.44
CA LEU A 19 -3.14 5.73 -8.19
C LEU A 19 -4.26 5.65 -9.22
N ALA A 20 -4.88 6.79 -9.54
CA ALA A 20 -5.92 6.86 -10.57
C ALA A 20 -5.40 6.47 -11.95
N ASP A 21 -4.19 6.92 -12.30
CA ASP A 21 -3.56 6.59 -13.58
C ASP A 21 -3.27 5.09 -13.70
N GLN A 22 -2.81 4.44 -12.64
CA GLN A 22 -2.60 2.99 -12.65
C GLN A 22 -3.90 2.23 -12.94
N LEU A 23 -4.99 2.62 -12.29
CA LEU A 23 -6.28 1.99 -12.51
C LEU A 23 -6.83 2.28 -13.91
N ALA A 24 -6.58 3.47 -14.44
CA ALA A 24 -6.96 3.82 -15.81
C ALA A 24 -6.20 2.98 -16.84
N LEU A 25 -4.91 2.72 -16.64
CA LEU A 25 -4.13 1.84 -17.49
C LEU A 25 -4.67 0.41 -17.48
N GLU A 26 -5.10 -0.08 -16.31
CA GLU A 26 -5.74 -1.39 -16.20
C GLU A 26 -7.03 -1.44 -17.03
N ASP A 27 -7.85 -0.39 -17.00
CA ASP A 27 -9.09 -0.32 -17.78
C ASP A 27 -8.81 -0.33 -19.29
N GLU A 28 -7.64 0.13 -19.70
CA GLU A 28 -7.17 0.09 -21.10
C GLU A 28 -6.48 -1.24 -21.46
N GLY A 29 -6.45 -2.20 -20.54
CA GLY A 29 -5.79 -3.48 -20.76
C GLY A 29 -4.28 -3.45 -20.64
N GLN A 30 -3.71 -2.38 -20.07
CA GLN A 30 -2.27 -2.22 -19.88
C GLN A 30 -1.85 -2.59 -18.48
N ALA A 31 -0.60 -3.00 -18.30
CA ALA A 31 -0.02 -3.26 -17.01
C ALA A 31 0.20 -1.94 -16.24
N GLY A 32 -0.06 -1.93 -14.96
CA GLY A 32 0.12 -0.74 -14.14
C GLY A 32 -0.26 -0.97 -12.68
N THR A 33 -1.04 -2.01 -12.41
CA THR A 33 -1.50 -2.34 -11.07
C THR A 33 -0.76 -3.56 -10.49
N LEU A 34 -0.79 -3.73 -9.18
CA LEU A 34 -0.21 -4.90 -8.51
C LEU A 34 -1.01 -6.17 -8.80
N SER A 35 -2.33 -6.02 -8.86
CA SER A 35 -3.28 -7.07 -9.21
C SER A 35 -4.57 -6.40 -9.65
N PRO A 36 -5.52 -7.12 -10.24
CA PRO A 36 -6.76 -6.51 -10.71
C PRO A 36 -7.45 -5.67 -9.61
N GLY A 37 -7.64 -4.39 -9.88
CA GLY A 37 -8.29 -3.45 -8.98
C GLY A 37 -7.43 -2.95 -7.82
N HIS A 38 -6.14 -3.28 -7.77
CA HIS A 38 -5.23 -2.90 -6.67
C HIS A 38 -4.03 -2.12 -7.20
N ALA A 39 -4.04 -0.81 -7.01
CA ALA A 39 -2.94 0.09 -7.34
C ALA A 39 -2.12 0.44 -6.10
N ALA A 40 -0.85 0.74 -6.28
CA ALA A 40 0.02 1.17 -5.20
C ALA A 40 1.10 2.13 -5.66
N VAL A 41 1.47 3.03 -4.78
CA VAL A 41 2.59 3.96 -4.94
C VAL A 41 3.53 3.77 -3.76
N ARG A 42 4.81 3.57 -4.06
CA ARG A 42 5.86 3.60 -3.05
C ARG A 42 6.46 4.99 -3.01
N PHE A 43 6.52 5.58 -1.83
CA PHE A 43 7.20 6.86 -1.65
C PHE A 43 8.71 6.62 -1.62
N THR A 44 9.44 7.39 -2.39
CA THR A 44 10.89 7.26 -2.50
C THR A 44 11.58 8.53 -2.07
N ASN A 45 12.80 8.38 -1.55
CA ASN A 45 13.65 9.52 -1.27
C ASN A 45 14.24 10.00 -2.60
N PRO A 46 13.93 11.21 -3.05
CA PRO A 46 14.38 11.68 -4.37
C PRO A 46 15.89 11.88 -4.46
N THR A 47 16.60 11.93 -3.33
CA THR A 47 18.06 12.04 -3.32
C THR A 47 18.71 10.69 -3.64
N THR A 48 18.14 9.59 -3.17
CA THR A 48 18.74 8.25 -3.31
C THR A 48 17.97 7.35 -4.27
N GLY A 49 16.72 7.66 -4.57
CA GLY A 49 15.83 6.77 -5.31
C GLY A 49 15.38 5.54 -4.51
N ALA A 50 15.81 5.42 -3.27
CA ALA A 50 15.46 4.33 -2.37
C ALA A 50 14.23 4.69 -1.51
N ASP A 51 13.95 3.90 -0.47
CA ASP A 51 12.85 4.16 0.46
C ASP A 51 13.04 5.51 1.19
N VAL A 52 11.94 6.01 1.75
CA VAL A 52 11.94 7.30 2.47
C VAL A 52 12.97 7.34 3.60
N LEU A 53 13.16 6.21 4.27
CA LEU A 53 14.21 6.03 5.29
C LEU A 53 14.89 4.68 5.09
N PRO A 54 16.15 4.53 5.53
CA PRO A 54 16.84 3.24 5.42
C PRO A 54 16.16 2.08 6.12
N THR A 55 15.32 2.37 7.10
CA THR A 55 14.66 1.37 7.95
C THR A 55 13.15 1.30 7.74
N MET A 56 12.59 2.19 6.93
CA MET A 56 11.15 2.30 6.79
C MET A 56 10.74 2.54 5.34
N ARG A 57 9.75 1.78 4.90
CA ARG A 57 9.08 1.93 3.62
C ARG A 57 7.68 2.48 3.86
N THR A 58 7.28 3.44 3.05
CA THR A 58 5.92 3.96 3.07
C THR A 58 5.28 3.81 1.69
N GLU A 59 4.01 3.46 1.69
CA GLU A 59 3.25 3.21 0.47
C GLU A 59 1.81 3.72 0.64
N MET A 60 1.19 4.06 -0.47
CA MET A 60 -0.26 4.25 -0.52
C MET A 60 -0.84 3.21 -1.46
N HIS A 61 -1.86 2.51 -1.00
CA HIS A 61 -2.58 1.49 -1.75
C HIS A 61 -4.00 1.95 -2.01
N ARG A 62 -4.50 1.66 -3.20
CA ARG A 62 -5.91 1.88 -3.54
C ARG A 62 -6.52 0.59 -4.05
N VAL A 63 -7.59 0.16 -3.42
CA VAL A 63 -8.40 -0.96 -3.87
C VAL A 63 -9.68 -0.40 -4.48
N ARG A 64 -9.96 -0.76 -5.73
CA ARG A 64 -11.14 -0.31 -6.45
C ARG A 64 -12.40 -0.72 -5.69
N ALA A 65 -13.46 0.08 -5.79
CA ALA A 65 -14.76 -0.24 -5.17
C ALA A 65 -15.19 -1.67 -5.51
N GLY A 66 -15.54 -2.45 -4.49
CA GLY A 66 -15.89 -3.85 -4.63
C GLY A 66 -14.75 -4.79 -4.97
N GLY A 67 -13.54 -4.28 -5.16
CA GLY A 67 -12.36 -5.08 -5.45
C GLY A 67 -11.67 -5.59 -4.20
N ALA A 68 -10.66 -6.41 -4.39
CA ALA A 68 -9.89 -7.00 -3.31
C ALA A 68 -8.41 -7.11 -3.71
N THR A 69 -7.53 -7.08 -2.71
CA THR A 69 -6.13 -7.44 -2.89
C THR A 69 -6.00 -8.97 -2.96
N ARG A 70 -4.91 -9.45 -3.55
CA ARG A 70 -4.55 -10.86 -3.40
C ARG A 70 -4.13 -11.12 -1.96
N VAL A 71 -4.38 -12.34 -1.49
CA VAL A 71 -3.87 -12.78 -0.19
C VAL A 71 -2.35 -12.95 -0.31
N HIS A 72 -1.60 -12.29 0.56
CA HIS A 72 -0.15 -12.43 0.58
C HIS A 72 0.37 -12.36 2.01
N ARG A 73 1.57 -12.87 2.20
CA ARG A 73 2.31 -12.73 3.45
C ARG A 73 3.75 -12.33 3.16
N GLU A 74 4.35 -11.63 4.08
CA GLU A 74 5.64 -11.00 3.91
C GLU A 74 6.44 -11.07 5.20
N VAL A 75 7.75 -11.27 5.08
CA VAL A 75 8.67 -11.14 6.22
C VAL A 75 8.76 -9.66 6.58
N GLY A 76 8.66 -9.36 7.87
CA GLY A 76 8.57 -8.00 8.38
C GLY A 76 7.14 -7.62 8.71
N SER A 77 7.00 -6.56 9.46
CA SER A 77 5.71 -6.09 9.94
C SER A 77 5.26 -4.85 9.21
N SER A 78 3.95 -4.70 9.10
CA SER A 78 3.34 -3.51 8.50
C SER A 78 2.30 -2.94 9.42
N VAL A 79 2.17 -1.62 9.39
CA VAL A 79 1.04 -0.90 9.97
C VAL A 79 0.31 -0.21 8.84
N PHE A 80 -0.99 -0.37 8.80
CA PHE A 80 -1.86 0.28 7.84
C PHE A 80 -2.79 1.26 8.54
N GLN A 81 -3.05 2.37 7.90
CA GLN A 81 -4.13 3.28 8.28
C GLN A 81 -5.09 3.42 7.11
N VAL A 82 -6.38 3.33 7.40
CA VAL A 82 -7.41 3.63 6.41
C VAL A 82 -7.42 5.14 6.20
N PHE A 83 -6.92 5.56 5.04
CA PHE A 83 -6.85 6.97 4.67
C PHE A 83 -8.19 7.47 4.17
N ASP A 84 -8.89 6.67 3.37
CA ASP A 84 -10.20 7.00 2.86
C ASP A 84 -10.97 5.73 2.48
N GLY A 85 -12.29 5.79 2.53
CA GLY A 85 -13.15 4.66 2.20
C GLY A 85 -13.40 3.72 3.36
N SER A 86 -13.98 2.58 3.05
CA SER A 86 -14.30 1.52 4.00
C SER A 86 -14.18 0.15 3.33
N GLY A 87 -14.09 -0.88 4.14
CA GLY A 87 -13.99 -2.23 3.63
C GLY A 87 -13.77 -3.25 4.73
N THR A 88 -13.29 -4.41 4.32
CA THR A 88 -13.01 -5.54 5.21
C THR A 88 -11.55 -5.91 5.07
N VAL A 89 -10.86 -6.12 6.18
CA VAL A 89 -9.47 -6.58 6.19
C VAL A 89 -9.37 -7.92 6.93
N THR A 90 -8.56 -8.81 6.40
CA THR A 90 -8.31 -10.12 6.99
C THR A 90 -6.82 -10.25 7.26
N VAL A 91 -6.47 -10.55 8.51
CA VAL A 91 -5.09 -10.77 8.95
C VAL A 91 -5.06 -12.11 9.69
N GLY A 92 -4.39 -13.10 9.11
CA GLY A 92 -4.43 -14.47 9.61
C GLY A 92 -5.87 -15.01 9.58
N GLU A 93 -6.39 -15.39 10.74
CA GLU A 93 -7.75 -15.90 10.86
C GLU A 93 -8.77 -14.85 11.29
N ARG A 94 -8.34 -13.60 11.47
CA ARG A 94 -9.21 -12.52 11.96
C ARG A 94 -9.64 -11.61 10.82
N THR A 95 -10.89 -11.20 10.87
CA THR A 95 -11.50 -10.29 9.90
C THR A 95 -12.15 -9.13 10.62
N TRP A 96 -11.91 -7.91 10.13
CA TRP A 96 -12.50 -6.69 10.67
C TRP A 96 -13.13 -5.87 9.57
N GLN A 97 -14.19 -5.18 9.92
CA GLN A 97 -14.69 -4.04 9.16
C GLN A 97 -13.89 -2.81 9.53
N VAL A 98 -13.41 -2.09 8.55
CA VAL A 98 -12.60 -0.88 8.75
C VAL A 98 -13.18 0.30 8.00
N ALA A 99 -12.94 1.48 8.51
CA ALA A 99 -13.36 2.73 7.93
C ALA A 99 -12.27 3.79 8.11
N ARG A 100 -12.43 4.93 7.47
CA ARG A 100 -11.48 6.05 7.51
C ARG A 100 -11.02 6.34 8.95
N GLY A 101 -9.71 6.40 9.13
CA GLY A 101 -9.06 6.66 10.40
C GLY A 101 -8.68 5.42 11.19
N ASP A 102 -9.23 4.25 10.87
CA ASP A 102 -8.87 3.01 11.55
C ASP A 102 -7.43 2.61 11.22
N LEU A 103 -6.80 1.97 12.19
CA LEU A 103 -5.43 1.51 12.08
C LEU A 103 -5.38 0.03 12.44
N PHE A 104 -4.61 -0.74 11.68
CA PHE A 104 -4.41 -2.16 11.96
C PHE A 104 -2.97 -2.58 11.67
N VAL A 105 -2.56 -3.68 12.30
CA VAL A 105 -1.20 -4.21 12.22
C VAL A 105 -1.24 -5.55 11.51
N VAL A 106 -0.29 -5.75 10.60
CA VAL A 106 -0.03 -7.04 9.97
C VAL A 106 1.33 -7.53 10.45
N PRO A 107 1.35 -8.45 11.43
CA PRO A 107 2.61 -9.03 11.91
C PRO A 107 3.34 -9.81 10.82
N SER A 108 4.64 -10.00 11.01
CA SER A 108 5.47 -10.74 10.07
C SER A 108 4.87 -12.10 9.72
N TRP A 109 4.81 -12.40 8.43
CA TRP A 109 4.39 -13.67 7.84
C TRP A 109 2.92 -14.03 8.06
N GLN A 110 2.09 -13.10 8.51
CA GLN A 110 0.64 -13.32 8.59
C GLN A 110 -0.01 -13.07 7.22
N PRO A 111 -0.84 -13.99 6.74
CA PRO A 111 -1.61 -13.74 5.52
C PRO A 111 -2.48 -12.49 5.68
N PHE A 112 -2.46 -11.65 4.67
CA PHE A 112 -3.22 -10.40 4.66
C PHE A 112 -3.95 -10.23 3.34
N SER A 113 -5.19 -9.75 3.43
CA SER A 113 -5.96 -9.26 2.30
C SER A 113 -6.91 -8.16 2.74
N ALA A 114 -7.27 -7.31 1.79
CA ALA A 114 -8.24 -6.24 2.01
C ALA A 114 -9.26 -6.25 0.88
N GLN A 115 -10.49 -5.94 1.21
CA GLN A 115 -11.60 -5.82 0.26
C GLN A 115 -12.27 -4.47 0.45
N ALA A 116 -12.41 -3.72 -0.63
CA ALA A 116 -13.12 -2.45 -0.61
C ALA A 116 -14.63 -2.66 -0.60
N SER A 117 -15.34 -1.78 0.09
CA SER A 117 -16.80 -1.69 0.00
C SER A 117 -17.23 -1.44 -1.45
N ALA A 118 -18.40 -1.91 -1.82
CA ALA A 118 -18.98 -1.61 -3.12
C ALA A 118 -19.30 -0.11 -3.30
N ALA A 119 -19.35 0.65 -2.20
CA ALA A 119 -19.70 2.08 -2.23
C ALA A 119 -18.57 2.98 -2.72
N GLY A 120 -17.31 2.53 -2.66
CA GLY A 120 -16.18 3.34 -3.09
C GLY A 120 -14.84 2.65 -2.91
N ALA A 121 -13.80 3.28 -3.42
CA ALA A 121 -12.44 2.79 -3.28
C ALA A 121 -11.98 2.84 -1.82
N LEU A 122 -11.07 1.93 -1.47
CA LEU A 122 -10.42 1.87 -0.17
C LEU A 122 -8.96 2.29 -0.34
N ASP A 123 -8.58 3.39 0.28
CA ASP A 123 -7.21 3.90 0.29
C ASP A 123 -6.54 3.55 1.62
N LEU A 124 -5.43 2.86 1.55
CA LEU A 124 -4.67 2.41 2.72
C LEU A 124 -3.26 2.99 2.66
N PHE A 125 -2.89 3.75 3.70
CA PHE A 125 -1.50 4.13 3.91
C PHE A 125 -0.80 3.00 4.66
N ARG A 126 0.40 2.62 4.18
CA ARG A 126 1.20 1.55 4.77
C ARG A 126 2.58 2.05 5.12
N PHE A 127 3.06 1.66 6.30
CA PHE A 127 4.48 1.74 6.59
C PHE A 127 4.97 0.40 7.13
N SER A 128 6.21 0.05 6.74
CA SER A 128 6.77 -1.26 7.03
C SER A 128 8.27 -1.19 7.23
N ASP A 129 8.80 -2.22 7.85
CA ASP A 129 10.24 -2.39 8.07
C ASP A 129 10.92 -3.22 6.96
N ALA A 130 10.28 -3.34 5.81
CA ALA A 130 10.80 -4.09 4.66
C ALA A 130 12.26 -3.76 4.31
N PRO A 131 12.70 -2.49 4.33
CA PRO A 131 14.11 -2.18 4.01
C PRO A 131 15.12 -2.87 4.91
N ILE A 132 14.78 -3.12 6.17
CA ILE A 132 15.66 -3.83 7.10
C ILE A 132 15.88 -5.27 6.62
N PHE A 133 14.81 -5.96 6.25
CA PHE A 133 14.89 -7.35 5.79
C PHE A 133 15.53 -7.47 4.41
N GLU A 134 15.32 -6.49 3.55
CA GLU A 134 16.03 -6.41 2.27
C GLU A 134 17.54 -6.24 2.48
N ALA A 135 17.96 -5.36 3.38
CA ALA A 135 19.38 -5.16 3.72
C ALA A 135 20.02 -6.41 4.31
N LEU A 136 19.26 -7.22 5.04
CA LEU A 136 19.70 -8.50 5.61
C LEU A 136 19.56 -9.67 4.65
N HIS A 137 19.08 -9.44 3.42
CA HIS A 137 18.77 -10.48 2.44
C HIS A 137 17.77 -11.53 2.94
N SER A 138 16.86 -11.11 3.82
CA SER A 138 15.85 -11.98 4.46
C SER A 138 14.43 -11.69 4.01
N HIS A 139 14.25 -10.74 3.10
CA HIS A 139 12.94 -10.34 2.63
C HIS A 139 12.31 -11.46 1.78
N ARG A 140 11.08 -11.84 2.12
CA ARG A 140 10.29 -12.83 1.39
C ARG A 140 8.85 -12.38 1.30
N VAL A 141 8.25 -12.64 0.16
CA VAL A 141 6.82 -12.41 -0.08
C VAL A 141 6.25 -13.67 -0.71
N GLN A 142 5.11 -14.11 -0.23
CA GLN A 142 4.35 -15.22 -0.83
C GLN A 142 2.94 -14.72 -1.15
N VAL A 143 2.55 -14.83 -2.41
CA VAL A 143 1.21 -14.48 -2.88
C VAL A 143 0.44 -15.77 -3.11
N THR A 144 -0.77 -15.82 -2.56
CA THR A 144 -1.68 -16.95 -2.81
C THR A 144 -2.45 -16.67 -4.09
N VAL A 145 -2.41 -17.60 -4.97
CA VAL A 145 -3.11 -17.53 -6.26
C VAL A 145 -4.53 -18.05 -6.12
#